data_92e2f5ff169b6ad0afeaa39bbf44a03b
#
_entry.id   92e2f5ff169b6ad0afeaa39bbf44a03b
#
_cell.length_a   1.000
_cell.length_b   1.000
_cell.length_c   1.000
_cell.angle_alpha   90.00
_cell.angle_beta   90.00
_cell.angle_gamma   90.00
#
_symmetry.space_group_name_H-M   'P 1'
#
loop_
_entity.id
_entity.type
_entity.pdbx_description
1 polymer ?
#
loop_
_entity_poly.entity_id
_entity_poly.type
_entity_poly.pdbx_seq_one_letter_code
_entity_poly.pdbx_strand_id
1 'polypeptide(L)'
;MNSDREPIHIVWLKRDLRLEDHPPLRNALLSKRRVLVLYVFEDILFEDPHYSPRHFNFIKQSIKTLNDQLKSYNSKVLSVTGKLTKVLESISKVYRIEKIWAHQETGVMTTFNRDHELAQWCDESHISFEEQLQQGVFRGMKNRVNWLRKWDALMNETIIPTPLKKGVLITKRSIGQLENQIPTMELEVKPHPKRQMGGSQYALRYLNSFFNDRYRNYQKHISKPDLSRRSCSRLSPYLAFGNLSMRQVLQKTEYESINGNRSFALKAFGSRLRWQSHFIQKFEMECSMEFESINKGYQKLDKSLNEEYIKAWETGQTGVPLVDAAMRCLVETGYLNFRMRSLVVSFFTHHLWQPWQACAHFLARQFLDFEPGIHYPQLQMQAGVTGINMLRIYNPVKNGQEHDPNGQFVKQWLPELEMLPEEMVHSPWELTPIEAGVYGFESGKGYPHPIVDLQKTRKHATSSLWPLSKSAPVRKEGKRILAKHTLADRNSLMR
;
A
#
# COMPACT_ATOMS: atom_id res chain seq x y z
N MET A 1 -27.78 -3.92 35.62
CA MET A 1 -26.71 -4.57 36.41
C MET A 1 -25.31 -4.21 35.92
N ASN A 2 -25.00 -2.92 35.65
CA ASN A 2 -23.70 -2.54 35.03
C ASN A 2 -23.03 -1.33 35.71
N SER A 3 -23.48 -0.89 36.91
CA SER A 3 -23.02 0.34 37.55
C SER A 3 -21.62 0.23 38.20
N ASP A 4 -21.19 -0.96 38.60
CA ASP A 4 -19.98 -1.13 39.42
C ASP A 4 -18.67 -1.31 38.63
N ARG A 5 -18.73 -1.50 37.30
CA ARG A 5 -17.51 -1.65 36.49
C ARG A 5 -16.94 -0.29 36.17
N GLU A 6 -15.58 -0.19 36.22
CA GLU A 6 -14.84 1.01 35.87
C GLU A 6 -15.15 1.44 34.42
N PRO A 7 -15.59 2.69 34.20
CA PRO A 7 -15.84 3.20 32.86
C PRO A 7 -14.53 3.53 32.14
N ILE A 8 -14.44 3.06 30.90
CA ILE A 8 -13.27 3.29 30.05
C ILE A 8 -13.64 3.75 28.65
N HIS A 9 -12.67 4.39 27.97
CA HIS A 9 -12.66 4.58 26.54
C HIS A 9 -11.68 3.61 25.89
N ILE A 10 -12.01 3.15 24.67
CA ILE A 10 -11.12 2.34 23.85
C ILE A 10 -10.65 3.17 22.67
N VAL A 11 -9.34 3.12 22.37
CA VAL A 11 -8.77 3.54 21.10
C VAL A 11 -8.45 2.30 20.32
N TRP A 12 -9.27 2.03 19.30
CA TRP A 12 -9.07 0.89 18.43
C TRP A 12 -8.17 1.26 17.26
N LEU A 13 -6.95 0.72 17.29
CA LEU A 13 -5.96 0.90 16.23
C LEU A 13 -6.24 -0.05 15.05
N LYS A 14 -6.12 0.47 13.85
CA LYS A 14 -6.22 -0.28 12.59
C LYS A 14 -4.95 -0.07 11.75
N ARG A 15 -5.01 0.85 10.81
CA ARG A 15 -3.88 1.28 9.95
C ARG A 15 -3.34 2.65 10.37
N ASP A 16 -3.12 2.82 11.65
CA ASP A 16 -2.75 4.09 12.30
C ASP A 16 -1.78 3.86 13.48
N LEU A 17 -0.80 2.97 13.28
CA LEU A 17 0.12 2.43 14.28
C LEU A 17 1.16 3.46 14.72
N ARG A 18 0.70 4.57 15.31
CA ARG A 18 1.51 5.69 15.85
C ARG A 18 0.84 6.29 17.10
N LEU A 19 1.60 7.04 17.89
CA LEU A 19 1.06 7.80 19.03
C LEU A 19 0.89 9.29 18.69
N GLU A 20 1.72 9.85 17.82
CA GLU A 20 1.67 11.26 17.44
C GLU A 20 0.74 11.52 16.25
N ASP A 21 0.21 12.72 16.16
CA ASP A 21 -0.74 13.14 15.13
C ASP A 21 -1.91 12.15 15.00
N HIS A 22 -2.46 11.77 16.17
CA HIS A 22 -3.48 10.72 16.30
C HIS A 22 -4.73 11.27 16.99
N PRO A 23 -5.64 11.94 16.26
CA PRO A 23 -6.85 12.53 16.81
C PRO A 23 -7.68 11.61 17.73
N PRO A 24 -7.99 10.34 17.34
CA PRO A 24 -8.72 9.43 18.22
C PRO A 24 -8.06 9.24 19.59
N LEU A 25 -6.74 9.03 19.60
CA LEU A 25 -5.97 8.84 20.84
C LEU A 25 -5.97 10.14 21.68
N ARG A 26 -5.71 11.28 21.04
CA ARG A 26 -5.75 12.57 21.73
C ARG A 26 -7.11 12.83 22.39
N ASN A 27 -8.18 12.63 21.65
CA ASN A 27 -9.53 12.89 22.16
C ASN A 27 -9.90 11.93 23.30
N ALA A 28 -9.53 10.66 23.19
CA ALA A 28 -9.68 9.69 24.25
C ALA A 28 -8.92 10.10 25.52
N LEU A 29 -7.65 10.54 25.38
CA LEU A 29 -6.80 10.96 26.51
C LEU A 29 -7.27 12.28 27.19
N LEU A 30 -7.94 13.15 26.45
CA LEU A 30 -8.53 14.38 26.99
C LEU A 30 -9.87 14.14 27.66
N SER A 31 -10.49 12.98 27.48
CA SER A 31 -11.66 12.58 28.21
C SER A 31 -11.31 12.35 29.69
N LYS A 32 -12.27 12.44 30.59
CA LYS A 32 -12.06 12.14 32.02
C LYS A 32 -12.11 10.63 32.32
N ARG A 33 -11.84 9.78 31.33
CA ARG A 33 -11.88 8.31 31.44
C ARG A 33 -10.50 7.71 31.22
N ARG A 34 -10.27 6.55 31.81
CA ARG A 34 -9.06 5.77 31.48
C ARG A 34 -9.20 5.18 30.08
N VAL A 35 -8.07 5.08 29.40
CA VAL A 35 -8.01 4.70 27.98
C VAL A 35 -7.30 3.37 27.82
N LEU A 36 -7.95 2.45 27.12
CA LEU A 36 -7.37 1.20 26.63
C LEU A 36 -7.01 1.37 25.18
N VAL A 37 -5.73 1.17 24.82
CA VAL A 37 -5.29 1.10 23.42
C VAL A 37 -5.37 -0.35 22.97
N LEU A 38 -6.21 -0.63 21.97
CA LEU A 38 -6.53 -1.96 21.48
C LEU A 38 -6.07 -2.16 20.05
N TYR A 39 -5.44 -3.29 19.77
CA TYR A 39 -5.25 -3.83 18.42
C TYR A 39 -5.76 -5.26 18.37
N VAL A 40 -6.61 -5.58 17.40
CA VAL A 40 -7.12 -6.93 17.18
C VAL A 40 -6.54 -7.49 15.89
N PHE A 41 -5.86 -8.61 15.99
CA PHE A 41 -5.50 -9.44 14.84
C PHE A 41 -6.73 -10.28 14.49
N GLU A 42 -7.52 -9.77 13.57
CA GLU A 42 -8.83 -10.31 13.25
C GLU A 42 -8.74 -11.53 12.35
N ASP A 43 -9.51 -12.58 12.66
CA ASP A 43 -9.54 -13.83 11.91
C ASP A 43 -9.88 -13.59 10.43
N ILE A 44 -10.81 -12.66 10.16
CA ILE A 44 -11.20 -12.26 8.80
C ILE A 44 -10.04 -11.72 7.96
N LEU A 45 -8.98 -11.15 8.58
CA LEU A 45 -7.81 -10.66 7.87
C LEU A 45 -6.77 -11.77 7.61
N PHE A 46 -6.76 -12.82 8.44
CA PHE A 46 -5.93 -14.01 8.15
C PHE A 46 -6.46 -14.82 6.98
N GLU A 47 -7.78 -14.84 6.80
CA GLU A 47 -8.48 -15.53 5.72
C GLU A 47 -8.56 -14.69 4.44
N ASP A 48 -8.42 -13.37 4.55
CA ASP A 48 -8.57 -12.44 3.42
C ASP A 48 -7.41 -12.60 2.42
N PRO A 49 -7.69 -12.76 1.11
CA PRO A 49 -6.69 -13.07 0.11
C PRO A 49 -5.67 -11.94 -0.16
N HIS A 50 -5.86 -10.74 0.36
CA HIS A 50 -4.95 -9.61 0.18
C HIS A 50 -3.79 -9.62 1.17
N TYR A 51 -3.95 -10.27 2.33
CA TYR A 51 -2.96 -10.22 3.39
C TYR A 51 -2.05 -11.46 3.41
N SER A 52 -0.89 -11.31 4.01
CA SER A 52 0.09 -12.37 4.14
C SER A 52 0.92 -12.19 5.42
N PRO A 53 1.67 -13.21 5.88
CA PRO A 53 2.47 -13.14 7.10
C PRO A 53 3.41 -11.94 7.17
N ARG A 54 3.87 -11.37 6.04
CA ARG A 54 4.75 -10.19 6.04
C ARG A 54 4.05 -8.94 6.56
N HIS A 55 2.76 -8.77 6.29
CA HIS A 55 1.95 -7.65 6.79
C HIS A 55 1.75 -7.77 8.29
N PHE A 56 1.34 -8.95 8.77
CA PHE A 56 1.17 -9.21 10.20
C PHE A 56 2.48 -9.05 10.97
N ASN A 57 3.61 -9.49 10.39
CA ASN A 57 4.90 -9.27 10.99
C ASN A 57 5.27 -7.79 11.10
N PHE A 58 4.98 -6.99 10.06
CA PHE A 58 5.19 -5.54 10.09
C PHE A 58 4.32 -4.86 11.16
N ILE A 59 3.06 -5.31 11.31
CA ILE A 59 2.14 -4.82 12.35
C ILE A 59 2.68 -5.19 13.74
N LYS A 60 3.10 -6.45 13.97
CA LYS A 60 3.70 -6.89 15.23
C LYS A 60 4.92 -6.03 15.61
N GLN A 61 5.79 -5.75 14.65
CA GLN A 61 6.94 -4.86 14.84
C GLN A 61 6.51 -3.44 15.23
N SER A 62 5.46 -2.92 14.58
CA SER A 62 4.92 -1.60 14.88
C SER A 62 4.34 -1.53 16.28
N ILE A 63 3.57 -2.53 16.70
CA ILE A 63 3.00 -2.62 18.05
C ILE A 63 4.11 -2.74 19.11
N LYS A 64 5.15 -3.52 18.83
CA LYS A 64 6.31 -3.59 19.73
C LYS A 64 6.93 -2.21 19.96
N THR A 65 7.10 -1.43 18.89
CA THR A 65 7.61 -0.06 18.98
C THR A 65 6.66 0.85 19.79
N LEU A 66 5.34 0.71 19.64
CA LEU A 66 4.36 1.43 20.44
C LEU A 66 4.47 1.04 21.93
N ASN A 67 4.62 -0.25 22.21
CA ASN A 67 4.77 -0.75 23.56
C ASN A 67 6.06 -0.22 24.24
N ASP A 68 7.16 -0.10 23.49
CA ASP A 68 8.40 0.51 24.00
C ASP A 68 8.18 1.99 24.38
N GLN A 69 7.39 2.74 23.59
CA GLN A 69 7.03 4.13 23.91
C GLN A 69 6.07 4.24 25.10
N LEU A 70 5.09 3.33 25.22
CA LEU A 70 4.10 3.33 26.29
C LEU A 70 4.64 2.83 27.62
N LYS A 71 5.81 2.19 27.65
CA LYS A 71 6.45 1.65 28.85
C LYS A 71 6.66 2.70 29.95
N SER A 72 7.04 3.93 29.57
CA SER A 72 7.24 5.04 30.52
C SER A 72 5.94 5.50 31.19
N TYR A 73 4.79 5.14 30.62
CA TYR A 73 3.45 5.42 31.14
C TYR A 73 2.84 4.23 31.88
N ASN A 74 3.61 3.16 32.12
CA ASN A 74 3.16 1.91 32.73
C ASN A 74 1.98 1.27 31.98
N SER A 75 2.03 1.32 30.63
CA SER A 75 0.97 0.78 29.78
C SER A 75 1.56 0.05 28.57
N LYS A 76 0.70 -0.57 27.79
CA LYS A 76 0.98 -1.18 26.48
C LYS A 76 -0.29 -1.23 25.64
N VAL A 77 -0.16 -1.56 24.37
CA VAL A 77 -1.30 -1.93 23.51
C VAL A 77 -1.80 -3.32 23.93
N LEU A 78 -3.08 -3.47 24.17
CA LEU A 78 -3.71 -4.79 24.27
C LEU A 78 -3.75 -5.39 22.85
N SER A 79 -2.97 -6.44 22.63
CA SER A 79 -2.84 -7.11 21.33
C SER A 79 -3.42 -8.51 21.39
N VAL A 80 -4.59 -8.70 20.78
CA VAL A 80 -5.37 -9.93 20.88
C VAL A 80 -5.75 -10.47 19.49
N THR A 81 -6.17 -11.72 19.43
CA THR A 81 -6.71 -12.37 18.23
C THR A 81 -8.18 -12.64 18.37
N GLY A 82 -8.90 -12.69 17.24
CA GLY A 82 -10.30 -13.08 17.19
C GLY A 82 -11.20 -12.07 16.51
N LYS A 83 -12.50 -12.32 16.57
CA LYS A 83 -13.52 -11.42 16.05
C LYS A 83 -13.63 -10.18 16.96
N LEU A 84 -13.56 -8.96 16.38
CA LEU A 84 -13.55 -7.70 17.12
C LEU A 84 -14.69 -7.59 18.13
N THR A 85 -15.93 -7.87 17.73
CA THR A 85 -17.11 -7.78 18.63
C THR A 85 -16.99 -8.73 19.82
N LYS A 86 -16.46 -9.95 19.62
CA LYS A 86 -16.22 -10.92 20.71
C LYS A 86 -15.11 -10.47 21.67
N VAL A 87 -14.10 -9.82 21.17
CA VAL A 87 -13.04 -9.20 21.98
C VAL A 87 -13.65 -8.08 22.85
N LEU A 88 -14.48 -7.22 22.27
CA LEU A 88 -15.17 -6.14 22.99
C LEU A 88 -16.14 -6.67 24.03
N GLU A 89 -16.90 -7.73 23.74
CA GLU A 89 -17.76 -8.43 24.72
C GLU A 89 -16.93 -8.94 25.92
N SER A 90 -15.74 -9.49 25.67
CA SER A 90 -14.84 -9.98 26.72
C SER A 90 -14.29 -8.83 27.58
N ILE A 91 -13.92 -7.71 26.97
CA ILE A 91 -13.49 -6.49 27.68
C ILE A 91 -14.68 -5.94 28.51
N SER A 92 -15.90 -5.99 27.96
CA SER A 92 -17.12 -5.52 28.63
C SER A 92 -17.47 -6.31 29.91
N LYS A 93 -16.94 -7.52 30.08
CA LYS A 93 -17.12 -8.27 31.37
C LYS A 93 -16.30 -7.66 32.52
N VAL A 94 -15.19 -6.98 32.18
CA VAL A 94 -14.26 -6.39 33.18
C VAL A 94 -14.49 -4.89 33.35
N TYR A 95 -14.71 -4.20 32.23
CA TYR A 95 -14.86 -2.74 32.19
C TYR A 95 -16.22 -2.36 31.59
N ARG A 96 -16.71 -1.15 31.92
CA ARG A 96 -17.82 -0.53 31.20
C ARG A 96 -17.29 0.31 30.07
N ILE A 97 -17.42 -0.17 28.84
CA ILE A 97 -17.02 0.58 27.66
C ILE A 97 -18.04 1.69 27.41
N GLU A 98 -17.63 2.96 27.51
CA GLU A 98 -18.51 4.11 27.24
C GLU A 98 -18.34 4.61 25.79
N LYS A 99 -17.11 4.55 25.28
CA LYS A 99 -16.83 5.04 23.93
C LYS A 99 -15.66 4.31 23.26
N ILE A 100 -15.81 4.07 21.96
CA ILE A 100 -14.76 3.56 21.08
C ILE A 100 -14.36 4.68 20.10
N TRP A 101 -13.09 4.95 20.02
CA TRP A 101 -12.48 5.90 19.12
C TRP A 101 -11.65 5.19 18.09
N ALA A 102 -11.77 5.56 16.79
CA ALA A 102 -10.96 5.01 15.73
C ALA A 102 -10.69 6.03 14.63
N HIS A 103 -9.76 5.76 13.74
CA HIS A 103 -9.71 6.43 12.45
C HIS A 103 -10.64 5.73 11.43
N GLN A 104 -11.16 6.51 10.50
CA GLN A 104 -11.81 5.97 9.30
C GLN A 104 -10.78 5.15 8.51
N GLU A 105 -11.19 4.01 8.00
CA GLU A 105 -10.38 3.18 7.12
C GLU A 105 -11.03 3.12 5.72
N THR A 106 -10.24 3.36 4.68
CA THR A 106 -10.59 3.04 3.30
C THR A 106 -9.92 1.72 2.96
N GLY A 107 -10.59 0.61 3.32
CA GLY A 107 -10.08 -0.75 3.18
C GLY A 107 -10.78 -1.53 2.07
N VAL A 108 -10.53 -2.83 2.02
CA VAL A 108 -11.25 -3.79 1.18
C VAL A 108 -12.66 -4.04 1.73
N MET A 109 -13.54 -4.68 0.95
CA MET A 109 -14.92 -4.94 1.36
C MET A 109 -15.01 -5.69 2.71
N THR A 110 -14.08 -6.60 2.96
CA THR A 110 -13.98 -7.32 4.25
C THR A 110 -13.87 -6.35 5.44
N THR A 111 -12.99 -5.35 5.36
CA THR A 111 -12.81 -4.38 6.45
C THR A 111 -13.95 -3.36 6.51
N PHE A 112 -14.55 -3.03 5.38
CA PHE A 112 -15.73 -2.18 5.33
C PHE A 112 -16.94 -2.83 6.04
N ASN A 113 -17.21 -4.10 5.76
CA ASN A 113 -18.27 -4.86 6.41
C ASN A 113 -18.03 -4.99 7.93
N ARG A 114 -16.77 -5.23 8.33
CA ARG A 114 -16.38 -5.24 9.75
C ARG A 114 -16.68 -3.92 10.46
N ASP A 115 -16.37 -2.77 9.84
CA ASP A 115 -16.64 -1.46 10.44
C ASP A 115 -18.15 -1.22 10.58
N HIS A 116 -18.97 -1.68 9.63
CA HIS A 116 -20.44 -1.66 9.75
C HIS A 116 -20.95 -2.56 10.88
N GLU A 117 -20.43 -3.78 10.99
CA GLU A 117 -20.79 -4.70 12.08
C GLU A 117 -20.43 -4.09 13.44
N LEU A 118 -19.28 -3.44 13.57
CA LEU A 118 -18.91 -2.74 14.80
C LEU A 118 -19.87 -1.61 15.12
N ALA A 119 -20.24 -0.78 14.13
CA ALA A 119 -21.16 0.32 14.35
C ALA A 119 -22.53 -0.18 14.86
N GLN A 120 -23.06 -1.23 14.23
CA GLN A 120 -24.31 -1.85 14.67
C GLN A 120 -24.19 -2.43 16.10
N TRP A 121 -23.11 -3.16 16.39
CA TRP A 121 -22.88 -3.70 17.73
C TRP A 121 -22.76 -2.61 18.80
N CYS A 122 -22.17 -1.47 18.47
CA CYS A 122 -22.07 -0.31 19.36
C CYS A 122 -23.46 0.29 19.66
N ASP A 123 -24.28 0.45 18.63
CA ASP A 123 -25.64 0.96 18.77
C ASP A 123 -26.50 0.04 19.67
N GLU A 124 -26.47 -1.28 19.44
CA GLU A 124 -27.18 -2.29 20.23
C GLU A 124 -26.66 -2.33 21.69
N SER A 125 -25.38 -2.08 21.91
CA SER A 125 -24.73 -2.08 23.23
C SER A 125 -24.80 -0.73 23.95
N HIS A 126 -25.37 0.31 23.32
CA HIS A 126 -25.41 1.69 23.83
C HIS A 126 -23.99 2.27 24.07
N ILE A 127 -23.02 1.92 23.22
CA ILE A 127 -21.64 2.39 23.25
C ILE A 127 -21.47 3.45 22.15
N SER A 128 -20.92 4.62 22.50
CA SER A 128 -20.61 5.64 21.50
C SER A 128 -19.45 5.19 20.61
N PHE A 129 -19.62 5.20 19.29
CA PHE A 129 -18.55 4.94 18.34
C PHE A 129 -18.25 6.20 17.52
N GLU A 130 -16.99 6.64 17.53
CA GLU A 130 -16.57 7.83 16.80
C GLU A 130 -15.35 7.56 15.95
N GLU A 131 -15.49 7.81 14.66
CA GLU A 131 -14.39 7.71 13.68
C GLU A 131 -13.93 9.10 13.24
N GLN A 132 -12.59 9.26 13.13
CA GLN A 132 -11.97 10.49 12.67
C GLN A 132 -11.22 10.32 11.35
N LEU A 133 -11.08 11.42 10.61
CA LEU A 133 -10.46 11.43 9.29
C LEU A 133 -9.00 11.00 9.35
N GLN A 134 -8.58 10.26 8.32
CA GLN A 134 -7.20 9.87 8.09
C GLN A 134 -6.79 10.16 6.64
N GLN A 135 -5.53 10.49 6.41
CA GLN A 135 -4.88 10.58 5.09
C GLN A 135 -5.52 11.56 4.08
N GLY A 136 -6.40 12.46 4.51
CA GLY A 136 -7.08 13.41 3.62
C GLY A 136 -8.10 12.77 2.69
N VAL A 137 -8.74 11.69 3.15
CA VAL A 137 -9.81 10.97 2.47
C VAL A 137 -11.13 11.29 3.14
N PHE A 138 -12.14 11.68 2.37
CA PHE A 138 -13.43 12.13 2.87
C PHE A 138 -14.54 11.21 2.37
N ARG A 139 -15.24 10.54 3.29
CA ARG A 139 -16.38 9.67 2.98
C ARG A 139 -17.58 10.48 2.44
N GLY A 140 -18.38 9.83 1.59
CA GLY A 140 -19.64 10.40 1.06
C GLY A 140 -19.48 11.48 0.00
N MET A 141 -18.28 11.73 -0.53
CA MET A 141 -18.10 12.70 -1.61
C MET A 141 -18.74 12.23 -2.92
N LYS A 142 -19.57 13.06 -3.53
CA LYS A 142 -20.20 12.80 -4.84
C LYS A 142 -19.28 13.14 -6.03
N ASN A 143 -18.38 14.10 -5.84
CA ASN A 143 -17.39 14.56 -6.84
C ASN A 143 -16.18 15.18 -6.16
N ARG A 144 -15.21 15.67 -6.95
CA ARG A 144 -13.92 16.18 -6.47
C ARG A 144 -13.79 17.70 -6.41
N VAL A 145 -14.85 18.46 -6.67
CA VAL A 145 -14.81 19.93 -6.81
C VAL A 145 -14.15 20.59 -5.60
N ASN A 146 -14.50 20.18 -4.39
CA ASN A 146 -13.97 20.75 -3.14
C ASN A 146 -12.88 19.89 -2.47
N TRP A 147 -12.48 18.78 -3.07
CA TRP A 147 -11.56 17.85 -2.41
C TRP A 147 -10.20 18.48 -2.12
N LEU A 148 -9.62 19.17 -3.10
CA LEU A 148 -8.29 19.78 -2.94
C LEU A 148 -8.27 20.80 -1.80
N ARG A 149 -9.27 21.70 -1.76
CA ARG A 149 -9.39 22.70 -0.68
C ARG A 149 -9.52 22.04 0.70
N LYS A 150 -10.33 20.99 0.82
CA LYS A 150 -10.47 20.23 2.08
C LYS A 150 -9.18 19.52 2.45
N TRP A 151 -8.50 18.91 1.47
CA TRP A 151 -7.24 18.23 1.67
C TRP A 151 -6.15 19.20 2.12
N ASP A 152 -5.99 20.35 1.45
CA ASP A 152 -5.01 21.38 1.82
C ASP A 152 -5.32 21.92 3.23
N ALA A 153 -6.58 22.19 3.56
CA ALA A 153 -6.95 22.64 4.91
C ALA A 153 -6.54 21.62 5.97
N LEU A 154 -6.88 20.35 5.78
CA LEU A 154 -6.52 19.28 6.72
C LEU A 154 -5.00 19.08 6.85
N MET A 155 -4.27 19.16 5.75
CA MET A 155 -2.81 18.96 5.76
C MET A 155 -2.06 20.13 6.39
N ASN A 156 -2.63 21.32 6.39
CA ASN A 156 -2.05 22.52 7.02
C ASN A 156 -2.42 22.69 8.51
N GLU A 157 -3.29 21.85 9.05
CA GLU A 157 -3.55 21.85 10.50
C GLU A 157 -2.28 21.48 11.27
N THR A 158 -2.16 22.03 12.49
CA THR A 158 -1.05 21.70 13.38
C THR A 158 -0.99 20.21 13.67
N ILE A 159 0.20 19.64 13.62
CA ILE A 159 0.44 18.24 14.06
C ILE A 159 -0.03 18.11 15.51
N ILE A 160 -0.87 17.11 15.74
CA ILE A 160 -1.54 16.93 17.04
C ILE A 160 -0.59 16.25 18.02
N PRO A 161 -0.14 16.96 19.08
CA PRO A 161 0.62 16.32 20.14
C PRO A 161 -0.27 15.39 20.95
N THR A 162 0.27 14.27 21.36
CA THR A 162 -0.45 13.30 22.20
C THR A 162 -0.18 13.59 23.67
N PRO A 163 -1.18 13.99 24.47
CA PRO A 163 -1.01 14.40 25.84
C PRO A 163 -0.92 13.18 26.79
N LEU A 164 0.06 12.31 26.56
CA LEU A 164 0.28 11.14 27.40
C LEU A 164 0.68 11.56 28.81
N LYS A 165 -0.05 11.06 29.81
CA LYS A 165 0.23 11.25 31.23
C LYS A 165 0.13 9.92 31.97
N LYS A 166 0.89 9.77 33.07
CA LYS A 166 0.77 8.61 33.95
C LYS A 166 -0.65 8.57 34.55
N GLY A 167 -1.24 7.39 34.62
CA GLY A 167 -2.56 7.16 35.22
C GLY A 167 -3.76 7.30 34.28
N VAL A 168 -3.59 7.88 33.07
CA VAL A 168 -4.70 8.02 32.10
C VAL A 168 -4.90 6.73 31.31
N LEU A 169 -3.84 5.99 31.03
CA LEU A 169 -3.91 4.71 30.32
C LEU A 169 -4.21 3.55 31.29
N ILE A 170 -4.90 2.52 30.80
CA ILE A 170 -5.01 1.23 31.50
C ILE A 170 -3.60 0.68 31.75
N THR A 171 -3.33 0.22 32.97
CA THR A 171 -1.99 -0.21 33.35
C THR A 171 -1.59 -1.52 32.70
N LYS A 172 -0.27 -1.73 32.52
CA LYS A 172 0.28 -2.99 32.02
C LYS A 172 -0.23 -4.21 32.82
N ARG A 173 -0.38 -4.08 34.15
CA ARG A 173 -0.92 -5.14 35.03
C ARG A 173 -2.36 -5.49 34.66
N SER A 174 -3.22 -4.47 34.52
CA SER A 174 -4.64 -4.65 34.17
C SER A 174 -4.81 -5.22 32.75
N ILE A 175 -3.94 -4.79 31.81
CA ILE A 175 -3.92 -5.37 30.46
C ILE A 175 -3.53 -6.84 30.53
N GLY A 176 -2.53 -7.21 31.34
CA GLY A 176 -2.14 -8.62 31.54
C GLY A 176 -3.29 -9.49 32.08
N GLN A 177 -4.19 -8.92 32.92
CA GLN A 177 -5.38 -9.63 33.38
C GLN A 177 -6.39 -9.88 32.24
N LEU A 178 -6.52 -8.94 31.29
CA LEU A 178 -7.35 -9.13 30.10
C LEU A 178 -6.74 -10.18 29.16
N GLU A 179 -5.43 -10.18 29.00
CA GLU A 179 -4.71 -11.17 28.18
C GLU A 179 -4.88 -12.61 28.65
N ASN A 180 -5.15 -12.81 29.94
CA ASN A 180 -5.45 -14.16 30.48
C ASN A 180 -6.86 -14.65 30.10
N GLN A 181 -7.73 -13.77 29.61
CA GLN A 181 -9.13 -14.06 29.30
C GLN A 181 -9.45 -14.01 27.80
N ILE A 182 -8.57 -13.44 27.01
CA ILE A 182 -8.76 -13.22 25.57
C ILE A 182 -7.54 -13.79 24.84
N PRO A 183 -7.73 -14.58 23.77
CA PRO A 183 -6.59 -15.07 22.99
C PRO A 183 -5.66 -13.93 22.55
N THR A 184 -4.38 -14.04 22.83
CA THR A 184 -3.39 -13.01 22.53
C THR A 184 -2.59 -13.35 21.28
N MET A 185 -2.12 -12.31 20.59
CA MET A 185 -1.16 -12.47 19.53
C MET A 185 0.26 -12.42 20.11
N GLU A 186 1.01 -13.47 19.92
CA GLU A 186 2.43 -13.48 20.22
C GLU A 186 3.17 -12.45 19.34
N LEU A 187 3.84 -11.50 20.00
CA LEU A 187 4.59 -10.42 19.33
C LEU A 187 6.05 -10.82 19.04
N GLU A 188 6.31 -12.11 18.88
CA GLU A 188 7.63 -12.53 18.39
C GLU A 188 7.88 -11.91 17.02
N VAL A 189 8.98 -11.20 16.91
CA VAL A 189 9.37 -10.49 15.70
C VAL A 189 10.57 -11.18 15.09
N LYS A 190 10.39 -11.74 13.89
CA LYS A 190 11.49 -12.25 13.08
C LYS A 190 11.89 -11.21 12.03
N PRO A 191 13.01 -10.48 12.22
CA PRO A 191 13.49 -9.55 11.22
C PRO A 191 13.83 -10.32 9.93
N HIS A 192 13.46 -9.73 8.78
CA HIS A 192 13.88 -10.27 7.49
C HIS A 192 14.91 -9.29 6.90
N PRO A 193 16.12 -9.76 6.52
CA PRO A 193 17.24 -8.85 6.19
C PRO A 193 16.96 -7.94 4.99
N LYS A 194 16.10 -8.38 4.08
CA LYS A 194 15.75 -7.63 2.86
C LYS A 194 14.42 -6.86 2.94
N ARG A 195 13.68 -6.93 4.06
CA ARG A 195 12.39 -6.25 4.25
C ARG A 195 12.50 -5.10 5.24
N GLN A 196 11.67 -4.07 5.04
CA GLN A 196 11.60 -2.95 5.98
C GLN A 196 10.92 -3.40 7.28
N MET A 197 11.47 -2.94 8.40
CA MET A 197 10.89 -3.19 9.73
C MET A 197 9.77 -2.20 10.02
N GLY A 198 8.69 -2.66 10.65
CA GLY A 198 7.57 -1.84 11.09
C GLY A 198 7.89 -1.02 12.34
N GLY A 199 7.20 0.11 12.48
CA GLY A 199 7.26 0.98 13.65
C GLY A 199 7.70 2.39 13.35
N SER A 200 7.23 3.35 14.16
CA SER A 200 7.46 4.78 13.96
C SER A 200 8.94 5.17 14.07
N GLN A 201 9.74 4.50 14.90
CA GLN A 201 11.18 4.74 14.95
C GLN A 201 11.90 4.45 13.63
N TYR A 202 11.52 3.36 12.93
CA TYR A 202 12.08 3.05 11.62
C TYR A 202 11.53 4.00 10.55
N ALA A 203 10.26 4.36 10.65
CA ALA A 203 9.64 5.35 9.78
C ALA A 203 10.37 6.71 9.84
N LEU A 204 10.66 7.19 11.04
CA LEU A 204 11.44 8.43 11.27
C LEU A 204 12.88 8.31 10.74
N ARG A 205 13.53 7.16 10.91
CA ARG A 205 14.86 6.92 10.33
C ARG A 205 14.85 7.03 8.80
N TYR A 206 13.85 6.43 8.13
CA TYR A 206 13.69 6.57 6.69
C TYR A 206 13.36 8.01 6.26
N LEU A 207 12.48 8.69 7.01
CA LEU A 207 12.10 10.08 6.77
C LEU A 207 13.34 10.99 6.86
N ASN A 208 14.06 10.95 7.99
CA ASN A 208 15.22 11.79 8.23
C ASN A 208 16.34 11.52 7.22
N SER A 209 16.66 10.25 6.93
CA SER A 209 17.68 9.92 5.94
C SER A 209 17.31 10.36 4.52
N PHE A 210 16.01 10.41 4.20
CA PHE A 210 15.56 10.94 2.91
C PHE A 210 15.83 12.44 2.79
N PHE A 211 15.45 13.22 3.80
CA PHE A 211 15.62 14.68 3.78
C PHE A 211 17.06 15.12 4.00
N ASN A 212 17.91 14.33 4.67
CA ASN A 212 19.32 14.66 4.84
C ASN A 212 20.11 14.60 3.52
N ASP A 213 19.85 13.60 2.67
CA ASP A 213 20.66 13.41 1.46
C ASP A 213 19.90 12.79 0.28
N ARG A 214 19.16 11.69 0.50
CA ARG A 214 18.64 10.80 -0.56
C ARG A 214 17.71 11.51 -1.55
N TYR A 215 17.00 12.55 -1.13
CA TYR A 215 16.07 13.31 -1.97
C TYR A 215 16.74 13.97 -3.19
N ARG A 216 18.05 14.30 -3.10
CA ARG A 216 18.78 14.99 -4.17
C ARG A 216 18.74 14.23 -5.49
N ASN A 217 18.76 12.91 -5.43
CA ASN A 217 18.72 12.04 -6.60
C ASN A 217 17.34 11.44 -6.88
N TYR A 218 16.31 11.82 -6.10
CA TYR A 218 14.97 11.23 -6.16
C TYR A 218 14.42 11.16 -7.58
N GLN A 219 14.43 12.29 -8.31
CA GLN A 219 13.88 12.35 -9.66
C GLN A 219 14.70 11.60 -10.71
N LYS A 220 16.02 11.62 -10.59
CA LYS A 220 16.91 10.90 -11.51
C LYS A 220 16.75 9.38 -11.37
N HIS A 221 16.45 8.93 -10.16
CA HIS A 221 16.47 7.52 -9.81
C HIS A 221 15.09 6.89 -9.66
N ILE A 222 14.01 7.67 -9.62
CA ILE A 222 12.65 7.16 -9.33
C ILE A 222 12.20 6.04 -10.30
N SER A 223 12.66 6.06 -11.54
CA SER A 223 12.36 5.04 -12.55
C SER A 223 13.40 3.91 -12.60
N LYS A 224 14.57 4.07 -11.99
CA LYS A 224 15.66 3.09 -12.00
C LYS A 224 15.47 2.06 -10.90
N PRO A 225 15.32 0.76 -11.19
CA PRO A 225 14.90 -0.24 -10.19
C PRO A 225 15.89 -0.41 -9.04
N ASP A 226 17.21 -0.45 -9.28
CA ASP A 226 18.21 -0.54 -8.21
C ASP A 226 18.35 0.81 -7.48
N LEU A 227 18.65 1.88 -8.19
CA LEU A 227 18.98 3.18 -7.59
C LEU A 227 17.81 3.79 -6.81
N SER A 228 16.56 3.54 -7.23
CA SER A 228 15.37 3.99 -6.50
C SER A 228 15.27 3.41 -5.08
N ARG A 229 15.84 2.23 -4.85
CA ARG A 229 15.86 1.60 -3.51
C ARG A 229 16.68 2.42 -2.51
N ARG A 230 17.68 3.17 -3.00
CA ARG A 230 18.56 4.03 -2.19
C ARG A 230 18.07 5.47 -2.15
N SER A 231 17.56 6.01 -3.26
CA SER A 231 17.25 7.45 -3.40
C SER A 231 15.79 7.81 -3.15
N CYS A 232 14.84 6.87 -3.23
CA CYS A 232 13.45 7.14 -2.89
C CYS A 232 13.22 7.12 -1.37
N SER A 233 12.15 7.77 -0.94
CA SER A 233 11.84 7.91 0.50
C SER A 233 11.66 6.57 1.21
N ARG A 234 11.08 5.58 0.52
CA ARG A 234 10.72 4.26 1.07
C ARG A 234 9.72 4.36 2.23
N LEU A 235 8.87 5.40 2.24
CA LEU A 235 7.88 5.64 3.29
C LEU A 235 6.54 4.94 3.08
N SER A 236 6.32 4.34 1.91
CA SER A 236 5.01 3.76 1.57
C SER A 236 4.47 2.75 2.57
N PRO A 237 5.25 1.79 3.15
CA PRO A 237 4.70 0.89 4.16
C PRO A 237 4.31 1.64 5.44
N TYR A 238 5.09 2.65 5.83
CA TYR A 238 4.83 3.42 7.05
C TYR A 238 3.62 4.33 6.93
N LEU A 239 3.31 4.80 5.72
CA LEU A 239 2.06 5.53 5.45
C LEU A 239 0.88 4.56 5.33
N ALA A 240 1.05 3.38 4.74
CA ALA A 240 0.02 2.38 4.61
C ALA A 240 -0.44 1.83 5.95
N PHE A 241 0.48 1.58 6.89
CA PHE A 241 0.17 1.12 8.25
C PHE A 241 0.12 2.25 9.29
N GLY A 242 0.24 3.50 8.84
CA GLY A 242 0.05 4.67 9.68
C GLY A 242 1.09 4.88 10.77
N ASN A 243 2.32 4.35 10.61
CA ASN A 243 3.44 4.67 11.52
C ASN A 243 3.87 6.13 11.46
N LEU A 244 3.54 6.81 10.35
CA LEU A 244 3.58 8.26 10.16
C LEU A 244 2.25 8.71 9.55
N SER A 245 1.79 9.90 9.92
CA SER A 245 0.66 10.51 9.23
C SER A 245 1.10 11.14 7.90
N MET A 246 0.16 11.28 6.98
CA MET A 246 0.38 12.03 5.72
C MET A 246 0.79 13.47 6.02
N ARG A 247 0.15 14.10 7.00
CA ARG A 247 0.40 15.47 7.43
C ARG A 247 1.84 15.66 7.95
N GLN A 248 2.34 14.74 8.80
CA GLN A 248 3.74 14.78 9.27
C GLN A 248 4.73 14.77 8.11
N VAL A 249 4.53 13.88 7.14
CA VAL A 249 5.44 13.76 5.99
C VAL A 249 5.35 14.97 5.06
N LEU A 250 4.14 15.48 4.81
CA LEU A 250 3.93 16.65 3.94
C LEU A 250 4.52 17.92 4.56
N GLN A 251 4.19 18.22 5.82
CA GLN A 251 4.71 19.43 6.49
C GLN A 251 6.24 19.40 6.61
N LYS A 252 6.83 18.21 6.87
CA LYS A 252 8.30 18.07 6.83
C LYS A 252 8.84 18.34 5.43
N THR A 253 8.14 17.88 4.38
CA THR A 253 8.54 18.13 2.98
C THR A 253 8.50 19.62 2.63
N GLU A 254 7.47 20.32 3.06
CA GLU A 254 7.31 21.75 2.87
C GLU A 254 8.36 22.55 3.64
N TYR A 255 8.57 22.20 4.91
CA TYR A 255 9.61 22.82 5.74
C TYR A 255 10.98 22.73 5.08
N GLU A 256 11.39 21.53 4.64
CA GLU A 256 12.67 21.31 3.97
C GLU A 256 12.76 22.00 2.60
N SER A 257 11.62 22.14 1.91
CA SER A 257 11.56 22.85 0.63
C SER A 257 11.73 24.36 0.80
N ILE A 258 11.31 24.94 1.93
CA ILE A 258 11.40 26.38 2.21
C ILE A 258 12.78 26.71 2.80
N ASN A 259 13.24 25.96 3.81
CA ASN A 259 14.44 26.27 4.58
C ASN A 259 15.72 25.62 4.01
N GLY A 260 15.58 24.65 3.11
CA GLY A 260 16.67 24.04 2.37
C GLY A 260 16.84 24.60 0.96
N ASN A 261 17.69 23.97 0.18
CA ASN A 261 17.75 24.25 -1.25
C ASN A 261 16.40 23.86 -1.90
N ARG A 262 15.59 24.84 -2.31
CA ARG A 262 14.31 24.67 -3.01
C ARG A 262 14.45 23.69 -4.16
N SER A 263 14.45 22.42 -3.84
CA SER A 263 14.77 21.39 -4.79
C SER A 263 13.50 20.97 -5.52
N PHE A 264 13.59 20.94 -6.83
CA PHE A 264 12.54 20.37 -7.69
C PHE A 264 12.16 18.96 -7.28
N ALA A 265 13.09 18.19 -6.68
CA ALA A 265 12.86 16.87 -6.12
C ALA A 265 11.85 16.86 -4.98
N LEU A 266 11.91 17.83 -4.05
CA LEU A 266 10.98 17.93 -2.92
C LEU A 266 9.57 18.32 -3.38
N LYS A 267 9.46 19.22 -4.35
CA LYS A 267 8.16 19.54 -4.99
C LYS A 267 7.55 18.31 -5.64
N ALA A 268 8.35 17.54 -6.39
CA ALA A 268 7.89 16.29 -6.99
C ALA A 268 7.48 15.25 -5.94
N PHE A 269 8.20 15.15 -4.84
CA PHE A 269 7.86 14.26 -3.74
C PHE A 269 6.54 14.68 -3.07
N GLY A 270 6.35 15.95 -2.73
CA GLY A 270 5.11 16.50 -2.19
C GLY A 270 3.90 16.25 -3.10
N SER A 271 4.09 16.42 -4.42
CA SER A 271 3.06 16.06 -5.40
C SER A 271 2.67 14.57 -5.32
N ARG A 272 3.63 13.65 -5.09
CA ARG A 272 3.34 12.21 -4.94
C ARG A 272 2.54 11.89 -3.68
N LEU A 273 2.76 12.61 -2.58
CA LEU A 273 1.96 12.48 -1.36
C LEU A 273 0.50 12.86 -1.62
N ARG A 274 0.26 13.95 -2.34
CA ARG A 274 -1.09 14.37 -2.77
C ARG A 274 -1.73 13.33 -3.71
N TRP A 275 -0.98 12.78 -4.64
CA TRP A 275 -1.45 11.70 -5.51
C TRP A 275 -1.86 10.45 -4.73
N GLN A 276 -1.14 10.10 -3.66
CA GLN A 276 -1.52 8.98 -2.78
C GLN A 276 -2.94 9.18 -2.23
N SER A 277 -3.20 10.30 -1.56
CA SER A 277 -4.54 10.62 -1.05
C SER A 277 -5.59 10.70 -2.17
N HIS A 278 -5.22 11.20 -3.35
CA HIS A 278 -6.10 11.24 -4.52
C HIS A 278 -6.55 9.85 -4.96
N PHE A 279 -5.66 8.86 -5.02
CA PHE A 279 -6.02 7.50 -5.40
C PHE A 279 -6.89 6.83 -4.34
N ILE A 280 -6.53 6.97 -3.06
CA ILE A 280 -7.34 6.41 -1.97
C ILE A 280 -8.74 7.01 -1.98
N GLN A 281 -8.86 8.33 -2.16
CA GLN A 281 -10.17 8.98 -2.30
C GLN A 281 -10.94 8.48 -3.52
N LYS A 282 -10.28 8.15 -4.64
CA LYS A 282 -10.94 7.58 -5.81
C LYS A 282 -11.59 6.24 -5.49
N PHE A 283 -10.89 5.40 -4.78
CA PHE A 283 -11.36 4.10 -4.34
C PHE A 283 -12.49 4.23 -3.28
N GLU A 284 -12.36 5.14 -2.31
CA GLU A 284 -13.41 5.45 -1.34
C GLU A 284 -14.73 5.84 -2.00
N MET A 285 -14.67 6.59 -3.10
CA MET A 285 -15.88 7.00 -3.84
C MET A 285 -16.46 5.90 -4.73
N GLU A 286 -15.71 4.84 -5.03
CA GLU A 286 -16.10 3.76 -5.94
C GLU A 286 -15.35 2.47 -5.61
N CYS A 287 -15.64 1.91 -4.42
CA CYS A 287 -14.99 0.71 -3.89
C CYS A 287 -15.27 -0.56 -4.71
N SER A 288 -16.30 -0.56 -5.58
CA SER A 288 -16.51 -1.66 -6.54
C SER A 288 -15.31 -1.92 -7.47
N MET A 289 -14.34 -0.99 -7.51
CA MET A 289 -13.05 -1.21 -8.17
C MET A 289 -12.28 -2.42 -7.63
N GLU A 290 -12.60 -2.92 -6.46
CA GLU A 290 -12.04 -4.15 -5.92
C GLU A 290 -12.39 -5.38 -6.78
N PHE A 291 -13.58 -5.39 -7.36
CA PHE A 291 -14.15 -6.55 -8.05
C PHE A 291 -14.25 -6.36 -9.56
N GLU A 292 -14.55 -5.16 -10.00
CA GLU A 292 -14.84 -4.86 -11.41
C GLU A 292 -14.06 -3.64 -11.94
N SER A 293 -13.89 -3.57 -13.25
CA SER A 293 -13.28 -2.41 -13.86
C SER A 293 -14.15 -1.18 -13.68
N ILE A 294 -13.54 -0.06 -13.22
CA ILE A 294 -14.22 1.22 -13.00
C ILE A 294 -14.95 1.71 -14.26
N ASN A 295 -14.41 1.39 -15.44
CA ASN A 295 -15.05 1.64 -16.71
C ASN A 295 -15.73 0.38 -17.20
N LYS A 296 -17.05 0.30 -17.01
CA LYS A 296 -17.87 -0.87 -17.35
C LYS A 296 -17.87 -1.20 -18.84
N GLY A 297 -17.46 -0.27 -19.71
CA GLY A 297 -17.30 -0.54 -21.14
C GLY A 297 -16.25 -1.60 -21.46
N TYR A 298 -15.33 -1.89 -20.53
CA TYR A 298 -14.33 -2.95 -20.68
C TYR A 298 -14.78 -4.33 -20.16
N GLN A 299 -15.98 -4.49 -19.61
CA GLN A 299 -16.48 -5.79 -19.12
C GLN A 299 -16.58 -6.85 -20.24
N LYS A 300 -16.71 -6.41 -21.51
CA LYS A 300 -16.73 -7.30 -22.69
C LYS A 300 -15.33 -7.73 -23.16
N LEU A 301 -14.27 -7.26 -22.50
CA LEU A 301 -12.91 -7.67 -22.85
C LEU A 301 -12.69 -9.11 -22.42
N ASP A 302 -12.67 -10.01 -23.40
CA ASP A 302 -12.45 -11.43 -23.16
C ASP A 302 -10.95 -11.72 -22.96
N LYS A 303 -10.63 -12.31 -21.82
CA LYS A 303 -9.30 -12.76 -21.45
C LYS A 303 -9.41 -14.08 -20.70
N SER A 304 -8.99 -15.13 -21.33
CA SER A 304 -8.97 -16.47 -20.74
C SER A 304 -7.81 -16.62 -19.76
N LEU A 305 -8.05 -17.28 -18.65
CA LEU A 305 -7.01 -17.62 -17.68
C LEU A 305 -6.07 -18.70 -18.26
N ASN A 306 -4.78 -18.49 -18.09
CA ASN A 306 -3.74 -19.48 -18.37
C ASN A 306 -2.87 -19.62 -17.13
N GLU A 307 -3.03 -20.73 -16.42
CA GLU A 307 -2.36 -20.98 -15.15
C GLU A 307 -0.84 -21.10 -15.30
N GLU A 308 -0.34 -21.61 -16.42
CA GLU A 308 1.09 -21.72 -16.69
C GLU A 308 1.73 -20.33 -16.81
N TYR A 309 1.06 -19.42 -17.53
CA TYR A 309 1.51 -18.02 -17.66
C TYR A 309 1.47 -17.30 -16.32
N ILE A 310 0.40 -17.50 -15.55
CA ILE A 310 0.25 -16.89 -14.22
C ILE A 310 1.38 -17.37 -13.31
N LYS A 311 1.62 -18.69 -13.23
CA LYS A 311 2.66 -19.28 -12.41
C LYS A 311 4.06 -18.84 -12.83
N ALA A 312 4.37 -18.83 -14.12
CA ALA A 312 5.66 -18.37 -14.64
C ALA A 312 5.91 -16.90 -14.26
N TRP A 313 4.88 -16.06 -14.34
CA TRP A 313 4.97 -14.66 -13.93
C TRP A 313 5.12 -14.51 -12.41
N GLU A 314 4.34 -15.21 -11.61
CA GLU A 314 4.43 -15.17 -10.13
C GLU A 314 5.80 -15.61 -9.61
N THR A 315 6.43 -16.57 -10.27
CA THR A 315 7.73 -17.14 -9.87
C THR A 315 8.93 -16.45 -10.53
N GLY A 316 8.70 -15.49 -11.44
CA GLY A 316 9.78 -14.82 -12.17
C GLY A 316 10.53 -15.77 -13.08
N GLN A 317 9.79 -16.52 -13.92
CA GLN A 317 10.27 -17.50 -14.89
C GLN A 317 9.60 -17.33 -16.26
N THR A 318 9.32 -16.10 -16.64
CA THR A 318 8.70 -15.79 -17.94
C THR A 318 9.69 -15.83 -19.11
N GLY A 319 10.97 -15.90 -18.84
CA GLY A 319 12.05 -15.77 -19.83
C GLY A 319 12.29 -14.32 -20.28
N VAL A 320 11.68 -13.34 -19.58
CA VAL A 320 11.85 -11.90 -19.86
C VAL A 320 12.56 -11.25 -18.68
N PRO A 321 13.89 -11.00 -18.76
CA PRO A 321 14.76 -10.72 -17.61
C PRO A 321 14.27 -9.61 -16.69
N LEU A 322 13.88 -8.45 -17.22
CA LEU A 322 13.46 -7.33 -16.36
C LEU A 322 12.14 -7.64 -15.61
N VAL A 323 11.24 -8.41 -16.22
CA VAL A 323 9.98 -8.85 -15.57
C VAL A 323 10.29 -9.84 -14.46
N ASP A 324 11.11 -10.84 -14.75
CA ASP A 324 11.47 -11.91 -13.82
C ASP A 324 12.27 -11.37 -12.64
N ALA A 325 13.25 -10.51 -12.90
CA ALA A 325 13.99 -9.81 -11.85
C ALA A 325 13.08 -8.96 -10.95
N ALA A 326 12.11 -8.26 -11.55
CA ALA A 326 11.16 -7.46 -10.79
C ALA A 326 10.26 -8.35 -9.90
N MET A 327 9.77 -9.48 -10.42
CA MET A 327 8.93 -10.41 -9.66
C MET A 327 9.71 -11.07 -8.51
N ARG A 328 10.93 -11.58 -8.75
CA ARG A 328 11.78 -12.15 -7.70
C ARG A 328 12.14 -11.10 -6.63
N CYS A 329 12.47 -9.88 -7.06
CA CYS A 329 12.70 -8.76 -6.14
C CYS A 329 11.46 -8.47 -5.26
N LEU A 330 10.27 -8.47 -5.84
CA LEU A 330 9.03 -8.24 -5.12
C LEU A 330 8.75 -9.33 -4.09
N VAL A 331 8.82 -10.59 -4.49
CA VAL A 331 8.57 -11.74 -3.62
C VAL A 331 9.52 -11.72 -2.42
N GLU A 332 10.79 -11.44 -2.64
CA GLU A 332 11.80 -11.44 -1.58
C GLU A 332 11.67 -10.20 -0.65
N THR A 333 11.47 -9.01 -1.22
CA THR A 333 11.63 -7.76 -0.46
C THR A 333 10.34 -7.06 -0.10
N GLY A 334 9.23 -7.39 -0.77
CA GLY A 334 7.95 -6.68 -0.63
C GLY A 334 7.92 -5.29 -1.28
N TYR A 335 8.88 -4.96 -2.14
CA TYR A 335 9.00 -3.61 -2.72
C TYR A 335 9.42 -3.61 -4.18
N LEU A 336 8.71 -2.82 -4.96
CA LEU A 336 9.13 -2.34 -6.28
C LEU A 336 8.94 -0.82 -6.37
N ASN A 337 9.76 -0.15 -7.17
CA ASN A 337 9.49 1.23 -7.57
C ASN A 337 8.29 1.30 -8.54
N PHE A 338 7.74 2.50 -8.72
CA PHE A 338 6.54 2.69 -9.54
C PHE A 338 6.70 2.16 -10.97
N ARG A 339 7.87 2.34 -11.60
CA ARG A 339 8.12 1.89 -12.97
C ARG A 339 8.01 0.36 -13.08
N MET A 340 8.62 -0.37 -12.17
CA MET A 340 8.56 -1.84 -12.17
C MET A 340 7.16 -2.35 -11.81
N ARG A 341 6.44 -1.70 -10.88
CA ARG A 341 5.02 -2.03 -10.62
C ARG A 341 4.18 -1.92 -11.88
N SER A 342 4.37 -0.84 -12.64
CA SER A 342 3.67 -0.63 -13.91
C SER A 342 4.05 -1.67 -14.96
N LEU A 343 5.33 -2.01 -15.06
CA LEU A 343 5.85 -2.98 -16.00
C LEU A 343 5.26 -4.38 -15.77
N VAL A 344 5.32 -4.88 -14.53
CA VAL A 344 4.86 -6.25 -14.23
C VAL A 344 3.35 -6.42 -14.46
N VAL A 345 2.54 -5.39 -14.14
CA VAL A 345 1.10 -5.41 -14.42
C VAL A 345 0.83 -5.30 -15.92
N SER A 346 1.51 -4.40 -16.63
CA SER A 346 1.37 -4.26 -18.08
C SER A 346 1.79 -5.54 -18.81
N PHE A 347 2.87 -6.18 -18.39
CA PHE A 347 3.29 -7.46 -18.96
C PHE A 347 2.21 -8.54 -18.75
N PHE A 348 1.73 -8.70 -17.52
CA PHE A 348 0.70 -9.65 -17.18
C PHE A 348 -0.58 -9.45 -17.99
N THR A 349 -1.04 -8.20 -18.09
CA THR A 349 -2.33 -7.91 -18.71
C THR A 349 -2.28 -7.75 -20.23
N HIS A 350 -1.15 -7.39 -20.81
CA HIS A 350 -1.02 -7.11 -22.23
C HIS A 350 -0.23 -8.18 -23.00
N HIS A 351 0.90 -8.63 -22.45
CA HIS A 351 1.72 -9.65 -23.11
C HIS A 351 1.23 -11.06 -22.80
N LEU A 352 0.92 -11.37 -21.53
CA LEU A 352 0.32 -12.66 -21.17
C LEU A 352 -1.18 -12.70 -21.41
N TRP A 353 -1.81 -11.56 -21.71
CA TRP A 353 -3.23 -11.39 -21.99
C TRP A 353 -4.14 -11.90 -20.85
N GLN A 354 -3.71 -11.78 -19.59
CA GLN A 354 -4.47 -12.22 -18.44
C GLN A 354 -5.40 -11.10 -17.90
N PRO A 355 -6.55 -11.43 -17.32
CA PRO A 355 -7.40 -10.45 -16.64
C PRO A 355 -6.68 -9.87 -15.41
N TRP A 356 -6.80 -8.55 -15.17
CA TRP A 356 -6.11 -7.89 -14.08
C TRP A 356 -6.48 -8.44 -12.69
N GLN A 357 -7.69 -8.97 -12.54
CA GLN A 357 -8.17 -9.58 -11.30
C GLN A 357 -7.29 -10.76 -10.88
N ALA A 358 -6.79 -11.52 -11.82
CA ALA A 358 -5.97 -12.71 -11.54
C ALA A 358 -4.65 -12.37 -10.84
N CYS A 359 -4.08 -11.17 -11.06
CA CYS A 359 -2.85 -10.76 -10.36
C CYS A 359 -3.11 -9.93 -9.09
N ALA A 360 -4.35 -9.48 -8.85
CA ALA A 360 -4.63 -8.51 -7.80
C ALA A 360 -4.27 -9.03 -6.40
N HIS A 361 -4.77 -10.19 -6.02
CA HIS A 361 -4.50 -10.77 -4.70
C HIS A 361 -3.04 -11.19 -4.53
N PHE A 362 -2.43 -11.77 -5.58
CA PHE A 362 -1.00 -12.11 -5.50
C PHE A 362 -0.14 -10.88 -5.22
N LEU A 363 -0.31 -9.82 -6.00
CA LEU A 363 0.43 -8.58 -5.81
C LEU A 363 0.15 -7.93 -4.45
N ALA A 364 -1.10 -7.95 -3.99
CA ALA A 364 -1.47 -7.45 -2.65
C ALA A 364 -0.67 -8.17 -1.57
N ARG A 365 -0.63 -9.51 -1.60
CA ARG A 365 0.16 -10.32 -0.64
C ARG A 365 1.65 -10.03 -0.70
N GLN A 366 2.18 -9.68 -1.88
CA GLN A 366 3.62 -9.44 -2.04
C GLN A 366 4.03 -8.02 -1.65
N PHE A 367 3.24 -6.99 -1.95
CA PHE A 367 3.58 -5.61 -1.59
C PHE A 367 3.45 -5.35 -0.09
N LEU A 368 4.56 -5.07 0.60
CA LEU A 368 4.56 -4.73 2.02
C LEU A 368 3.75 -3.45 2.30
N ASP A 369 3.64 -2.57 1.32
CA ASP A 369 2.87 -1.33 1.38
C ASP A 369 1.48 -1.44 0.74
N PHE A 370 0.86 -2.64 0.79
CA PHE A 370 -0.47 -2.83 0.26
C PHE A 370 -1.46 -1.80 0.84
N GLU A 371 -2.06 -1.03 -0.07
CA GLU A 371 -3.08 -0.02 0.20
C GLU A 371 -4.17 -0.15 -0.86
N PRO A 372 -5.38 -0.64 -0.50
CA PRO A 372 -6.44 -0.92 -1.47
C PRO A 372 -6.73 0.25 -2.41
N GLY A 373 -6.80 1.46 -1.83
CA GLY A 373 -7.09 2.68 -2.57
C GLY A 373 -6.00 3.11 -3.56
N ILE A 374 -4.80 2.55 -3.46
CA ILE A 374 -3.73 2.73 -4.46
C ILE A 374 -3.67 1.53 -5.38
N HIS A 375 -3.76 0.34 -4.82
CA HIS A 375 -3.58 -0.93 -5.50
C HIS A 375 -4.55 -1.09 -6.68
N TYR A 376 -5.84 -1.06 -6.41
CA TYR A 376 -6.87 -1.28 -7.44
C TYR A 376 -6.92 -0.20 -8.52
N PRO A 377 -6.89 1.12 -8.20
CA PRO A 377 -6.81 2.13 -9.23
C PRO A 377 -5.56 2.03 -10.11
N GLN A 378 -4.42 1.66 -9.53
CA GLN A 378 -3.18 1.49 -10.28
C GLN A 378 -3.20 0.23 -11.16
N LEU A 379 -3.68 -0.90 -10.65
CA LEU A 379 -3.86 -2.11 -11.47
C LEU A 379 -4.71 -1.83 -12.70
N GLN A 380 -5.88 -1.24 -12.52
CA GLN A 380 -6.80 -0.94 -13.61
C GLN A 380 -6.23 0.10 -14.59
N MET A 381 -5.47 1.07 -14.09
CA MET A 381 -4.79 2.04 -14.95
C MET A 381 -3.71 1.37 -15.81
N GLN A 382 -2.90 0.49 -15.24
CA GLN A 382 -1.84 -0.22 -15.97
C GLN A 382 -2.41 -1.31 -16.90
N ALA A 383 -3.53 -1.92 -16.54
CA ALA A 383 -4.27 -2.85 -17.42
C ALA A 383 -4.97 -2.15 -18.61
N GLY A 384 -5.02 -0.80 -18.63
CA GLY A 384 -5.63 -0.03 -19.70
C GLY A 384 -7.15 -0.03 -19.70
N VAL A 385 -7.80 -0.39 -18.57
CA VAL A 385 -9.27 -0.55 -18.48
C VAL A 385 -10.00 0.62 -17.81
N THR A 386 -9.35 1.79 -17.69
CA THR A 386 -9.98 2.98 -17.11
C THR A 386 -10.70 3.86 -18.15
N GLY A 387 -10.28 3.80 -19.41
CA GLY A 387 -10.83 4.60 -20.51
C GLY A 387 -10.57 6.10 -20.44
N ILE A 388 -9.82 6.57 -19.44
CA ILE A 388 -9.48 8.00 -19.23
C ILE A 388 -7.97 8.26 -19.27
N ASN A 389 -7.18 7.22 -19.27
CA ASN A 389 -5.73 7.27 -19.36
C ASN A 389 -5.27 6.78 -20.74
N MET A 390 -4.12 7.27 -21.18
CA MET A 390 -3.49 6.75 -22.39
C MET A 390 -3.12 5.26 -22.16
N LEU A 391 -3.48 4.41 -23.11
CA LEU A 391 -3.05 3.02 -23.13
C LEU A 391 -1.51 2.95 -23.25
N ARG A 392 -0.86 2.26 -22.32
CA ARG A 392 0.58 2.07 -22.27
C ARG A 392 0.91 0.58 -22.21
N ILE A 393 1.36 0.03 -23.31
CA ILE A 393 1.89 -1.32 -23.38
C ILE A 393 3.40 -1.21 -23.27
N TYR A 394 3.95 -1.61 -22.13
CA TYR A 394 5.38 -1.49 -21.86
C TYR A 394 6.17 -2.53 -22.67
N ASN A 395 7.27 -2.11 -23.29
CA ASN A 395 8.24 -3.03 -23.86
C ASN A 395 9.30 -3.31 -22.78
N PRO A 396 9.39 -4.56 -22.24
CA PRO A 396 10.29 -4.86 -21.14
C PRO A 396 11.77 -4.75 -21.51
N VAL A 397 12.17 -5.12 -22.72
CA VAL A 397 13.56 -4.99 -23.20
C VAL A 397 13.98 -3.52 -23.23
N LYS A 398 13.19 -2.67 -23.91
CA LYS A 398 13.48 -1.23 -23.96
C LYS A 398 13.49 -0.59 -22.57
N ASN A 399 12.58 -0.99 -21.66
CA ASN A 399 12.61 -0.49 -20.29
C ASN A 399 13.86 -0.94 -19.53
N GLY A 400 14.38 -2.14 -19.79
CA GLY A 400 15.65 -2.60 -19.26
C GLY A 400 16.80 -1.72 -19.72
N GLN A 401 16.94 -1.54 -21.01
CA GLN A 401 17.98 -0.69 -21.61
C GLN A 401 17.93 0.77 -21.13
N GLU A 402 16.73 1.34 -20.89
CA GLU A 402 16.56 2.72 -20.42
C GLU A 402 16.79 2.90 -18.91
N HIS A 403 16.40 1.93 -18.10
CA HIS A 403 16.32 2.10 -16.65
C HIS A 403 17.29 1.22 -15.84
N ASP A 404 17.84 0.20 -16.45
CA ASP A 404 18.88 -0.68 -15.92
C ASP A 404 19.92 -0.98 -17.01
N PRO A 405 20.53 0.05 -17.64
CA PRO A 405 21.38 -0.11 -18.84
C PRO A 405 22.50 -1.12 -18.64
N ASN A 406 23.09 -1.17 -17.47
CA ASN A 406 24.18 -2.07 -17.13
C ASN A 406 23.71 -3.44 -16.60
N GLY A 407 22.40 -3.71 -16.61
CA GLY A 407 21.84 -4.97 -16.14
C GLY A 407 22.07 -5.27 -14.66
N GLN A 408 22.44 -4.27 -13.85
CA GLN A 408 22.76 -4.48 -12.42
C GLN A 408 21.58 -5.02 -11.63
N PHE A 409 20.39 -4.48 -11.87
CA PHE A 409 19.17 -4.97 -11.22
C PHE A 409 18.82 -6.37 -11.72
N VAL A 410 18.90 -6.61 -13.01
CA VAL A 410 18.63 -7.95 -13.59
C VAL A 410 19.58 -8.98 -13.00
N LYS A 411 20.89 -8.76 -13.07
CA LYS A 411 21.91 -9.69 -12.55
C LYS A 411 21.78 -9.94 -11.04
N GLN A 412 21.41 -8.92 -10.26
CA GLN A 412 21.18 -9.06 -8.82
C GLN A 412 20.07 -10.07 -8.49
N TRP A 413 19.02 -10.11 -9.31
CA TRP A 413 17.83 -10.95 -9.05
C TRP A 413 17.77 -12.19 -9.91
N LEU A 414 18.58 -12.25 -10.94
CA LEU A 414 18.76 -13.38 -11.85
C LEU A 414 20.27 -13.70 -11.97
N PRO A 415 20.87 -14.32 -10.93
CA PRO A 415 22.30 -14.64 -10.94
C PRO A 415 22.69 -15.57 -12.09
N GLU A 416 21.72 -16.33 -12.61
CA GLU A 416 21.89 -17.16 -13.82
C GLU A 416 22.20 -16.35 -15.10
N LEU A 417 22.08 -15.02 -15.09
CA LEU A 417 22.42 -14.11 -16.18
C LEU A 417 23.69 -13.26 -15.88
N GLU A 418 24.40 -13.55 -14.79
CA GLU A 418 25.52 -12.71 -14.34
C GLU A 418 26.65 -12.65 -15.37
N MET A 419 26.91 -13.76 -16.08
CA MET A 419 27.97 -13.88 -17.08
C MET A 419 27.67 -13.09 -18.36
N LEU A 420 26.44 -12.69 -18.62
CA LEU A 420 26.09 -12.01 -19.86
C LEU A 420 26.62 -10.56 -19.90
N PRO A 421 27.03 -10.04 -21.07
CA PRO A 421 27.35 -8.63 -21.21
C PRO A 421 26.13 -7.73 -21.05
N GLU A 422 26.36 -6.44 -20.75
CA GLU A 422 25.33 -5.47 -20.48
C GLU A 422 24.31 -5.32 -21.63
N GLU A 423 24.78 -5.42 -22.85
CA GLU A 423 23.98 -5.28 -24.06
C GLU A 423 22.98 -6.43 -24.25
N MET A 424 23.34 -7.63 -23.80
CA MET A 424 22.57 -8.84 -24.06
C MET A 424 21.70 -9.28 -22.86
N VAL A 425 21.96 -8.74 -21.67
CA VAL A 425 21.28 -9.18 -20.43
C VAL A 425 19.76 -8.97 -20.45
N HIS A 426 19.26 -8.04 -21.27
CA HIS A 426 17.83 -7.74 -21.40
C HIS A 426 17.11 -8.55 -22.48
N SER A 427 17.86 -9.20 -23.38
CA SER A 427 17.35 -10.04 -24.47
C SER A 427 18.24 -11.25 -24.74
N PRO A 428 18.49 -12.13 -23.75
CA PRO A 428 19.45 -13.24 -23.87
C PRO A 428 19.09 -14.26 -24.96
N TRP A 429 17.84 -14.29 -25.39
CA TRP A 429 17.36 -15.15 -26.47
C TRP A 429 17.81 -14.68 -27.88
N GLU A 430 18.40 -13.49 -28.00
CA GLU A 430 18.94 -12.95 -29.25
C GLU A 430 20.41 -13.34 -29.46
N LEU A 431 21.05 -13.97 -28.47
CA LEU A 431 22.42 -14.50 -28.59
C LEU A 431 22.49 -15.58 -29.67
N THR A 432 23.49 -15.44 -30.55
CA THR A 432 23.83 -16.53 -31.46
C THR A 432 24.45 -17.70 -30.69
N PRO A 433 24.42 -18.93 -31.24
CA PRO A 433 25.05 -20.09 -30.58
C PRO A 433 26.54 -19.89 -30.26
N ILE A 434 27.26 -19.13 -31.09
CA ILE A 434 28.70 -18.82 -30.87
C ILE A 434 28.83 -17.88 -29.64
N GLU A 435 28.10 -16.79 -29.61
CA GLU A 435 28.09 -15.86 -28.47
C GLU A 435 27.67 -16.54 -27.16
N ALA A 436 26.60 -17.35 -27.20
CA ALA A 436 26.18 -18.13 -26.06
C ALA A 436 27.28 -19.05 -25.53
N GLY A 437 28.02 -19.72 -26.44
CA GLY A 437 29.17 -20.53 -26.07
C GLY A 437 30.32 -19.75 -25.44
N VAL A 438 30.60 -18.53 -25.94
CA VAL A 438 31.64 -17.64 -25.37
C VAL A 438 31.31 -17.26 -23.92
N TYR A 439 30.02 -16.96 -23.61
CA TYR A 439 29.61 -16.57 -22.29
C TYR A 439 29.22 -17.76 -21.39
N GLY A 440 29.30 -19.01 -21.89
CA GLY A 440 28.83 -20.20 -21.14
C GLY A 440 27.36 -20.19 -20.86
N PHE A 441 26.55 -19.47 -21.65
CA PHE A 441 25.11 -19.38 -21.51
C PHE A 441 24.41 -20.34 -22.46
N GLU A 442 23.54 -21.18 -21.91
CA GLU A 442 22.71 -22.08 -22.70
C GLU A 442 21.25 -21.67 -22.52
N SER A 443 20.66 -21.10 -23.58
CA SER A 443 19.27 -20.65 -23.55
C SER A 443 18.32 -21.82 -23.30
N GLY A 444 17.40 -21.66 -22.37
CA GLY A 444 16.50 -22.72 -21.93
C GLY A 444 17.08 -23.62 -20.82
N LYS A 445 18.36 -23.53 -20.49
CA LYS A 445 19.01 -24.24 -19.40
C LYS A 445 19.49 -23.26 -18.34
N GLY A 446 18.95 -23.38 -17.14
CA GLY A 446 19.19 -22.41 -16.05
C GLY A 446 18.28 -21.19 -16.12
N TYR A 447 18.08 -20.60 -17.28
CA TYR A 447 17.11 -19.50 -17.50
C TYR A 447 16.19 -19.83 -18.69
N PRO A 448 14.84 -19.70 -18.55
CA PRO A 448 13.90 -20.14 -19.58
C PRO A 448 13.91 -19.24 -20.82
N HIS A 449 13.46 -19.81 -21.93
CA HIS A 449 13.09 -19.01 -23.11
C HIS A 449 11.87 -18.14 -22.79
N PRO A 450 11.70 -16.97 -23.49
CA PRO A 450 10.48 -16.19 -23.37
C PRO A 450 9.23 -17.03 -23.68
N ILE A 451 8.29 -17.07 -22.73
CA ILE A 451 7.05 -17.84 -22.88
C ILE A 451 6.08 -17.22 -23.89
N VAL A 452 6.36 -15.99 -24.34
CA VAL A 452 5.57 -15.27 -25.36
C VAL A 452 6.49 -14.47 -26.28
N ASP A 453 6.05 -14.32 -27.53
CA ASP A 453 6.68 -13.39 -28.49
C ASP A 453 6.20 -11.95 -28.19
N LEU A 454 7.12 -11.10 -27.73
CA LEU A 454 6.82 -9.73 -27.30
C LEU A 454 6.26 -8.85 -28.44
N GLN A 455 6.67 -9.07 -29.68
CA GLN A 455 6.18 -8.28 -30.83
C GLN A 455 4.74 -8.69 -31.18
N LYS A 456 4.47 -10.00 -31.26
CA LYS A 456 3.14 -10.53 -31.57
C LYS A 456 2.14 -10.15 -30.48
N THR A 457 2.52 -10.34 -29.21
CA THR A 457 1.59 -10.03 -28.09
C THR A 457 1.34 -8.54 -27.96
N ARG A 458 2.32 -7.68 -28.19
CA ARG A 458 2.12 -6.21 -28.25
C ARG A 458 1.15 -5.83 -29.39
N LYS A 459 1.33 -6.40 -30.59
CA LYS A 459 0.42 -6.16 -31.72
C LYS A 459 -0.99 -6.59 -31.39
N HIS A 460 -1.18 -7.78 -30.81
CA HIS A 460 -2.47 -8.29 -30.36
C HIS A 460 -3.13 -7.35 -29.34
N ALA A 461 -2.43 -6.98 -28.27
CA ALA A 461 -2.96 -6.09 -27.25
C ALA A 461 -3.34 -4.71 -27.82
N THR A 462 -2.53 -4.17 -28.74
CA THR A 462 -2.81 -2.89 -29.39
C THR A 462 -4.06 -2.98 -30.27
N SER A 463 -4.17 -4.01 -31.13
CA SER A 463 -5.30 -4.20 -32.05
C SER A 463 -6.61 -4.49 -31.30
N SER A 464 -6.56 -5.09 -30.12
CA SER A 464 -7.73 -5.38 -29.29
C SER A 464 -8.18 -4.17 -28.45
N LEU A 465 -7.25 -3.52 -27.75
CA LEU A 465 -7.60 -2.47 -26.80
C LEU A 465 -7.82 -1.09 -27.45
N TRP A 466 -7.12 -0.78 -28.52
CA TRP A 466 -7.24 0.55 -29.16
C TRP A 466 -8.62 0.83 -29.75
N PRO A 467 -9.24 -0.08 -30.53
CA PRO A 467 -10.61 0.10 -31.01
C PRO A 467 -11.62 0.14 -29.87
N LEU A 468 -11.46 -0.76 -28.87
CA LEU A 468 -12.35 -0.82 -27.71
C LEU A 468 -12.33 0.50 -26.91
N SER A 469 -11.17 1.11 -26.72
CA SER A 469 -11.05 2.39 -26.03
C SER A 469 -11.82 3.55 -26.71
N LYS A 470 -12.09 3.41 -28.01
CA LYS A 470 -12.85 4.38 -28.80
C LYS A 470 -14.35 4.06 -28.88
N SER A 471 -14.79 2.93 -28.37
CA SER A 471 -16.18 2.50 -28.40
C SER A 471 -17.10 3.43 -27.60
N ALA A 472 -18.37 3.50 -28.00
CA ALA A 472 -19.36 4.34 -27.35
C ALA A 472 -19.56 4.02 -25.84
N PRO A 473 -19.63 2.73 -25.42
CA PRO A 473 -19.73 2.39 -24.01
C PRO A 473 -18.54 2.89 -23.17
N VAL A 474 -17.30 2.66 -23.67
CA VAL A 474 -16.09 3.10 -22.97
C VAL A 474 -16.02 4.62 -22.86
N ARG A 475 -16.39 5.34 -23.92
CA ARG A 475 -16.41 6.81 -23.90
C ARG A 475 -17.48 7.37 -22.95
N LYS A 476 -18.66 6.76 -22.90
CA LYS A 476 -19.75 7.14 -21.98
C LYS A 476 -19.28 7.01 -20.54
N GLU A 477 -18.72 5.85 -20.18
CA GLU A 477 -18.16 5.61 -18.86
C GLU A 477 -16.96 6.53 -18.54
N GLY A 478 -16.09 6.79 -19.52
CA GLY A 478 -15.00 7.74 -19.40
C GLY A 478 -15.46 9.14 -18.97
N LYS A 479 -16.56 9.64 -19.57
CA LYS A 479 -17.17 10.93 -19.15
C LYS A 479 -17.68 10.88 -17.71
N ARG A 480 -18.36 9.80 -17.31
CA ARG A 480 -18.82 9.56 -15.92
C ARG A 480 -17.66 9.59 -14.93
N ILE A 481 -16.60 8.83 -15.24
CA ILE A 481 -15.41 8.73 -14.39
C ILE A 481 -14.72 10.11 -14.26
N LEU A 482 -14.58 10.86 -15.35
CA LEU A 482 -14.00 12.19 -15.32
C LEU A 482 -14.83 13.16 -14.46
N ALA A 483 -16.14 13.15 -14.60
CA ALA A 483 -17.03 14.02 -13.81
C ALA A 483 -16.95 13.69 -12.30
N LYS A 484 -16.85 12.42 -11.94
CA LYS A 484 -16.83 11.98 -10.54
C LYS A 484 -15.46 12.13 -9.88
N HIS A 485 -14.38 11.79 -10.59
CA HIS A 485 -13.05 11.55 -10.00
C HIS A 485 -11.97 12.55 -10.40
N THR A 486 -12.25 13.49 -11.31
CA THR A 486 -11.25 14.48 -11.72
C THR A 486 -11.40 15.77 -10.91
N LEU A 487 -10.29 16.40 -10.58
CA LEU A 487 -10.30 17.74 -10.01
C LEU A 487 -10.81 18.74 -11.04
N ALA A 488 -11.49 19.79 -10.57
CA ALA A 488 -11.98 20.87 -11.42
C ALA A 488 -10.82 21.56 -12.18
N ASP A 489 -9.68 21.71 -11.50
CA ASP A 489 -8.43 22.22 -12.11
C ASP A 489 -7.38 21.10 -12.17
N ARG A 490 -7.26 20.48 -13.36
CA ARG A 490 -6.28 19.40 -13.61
C ARG A 490 -4.82 19.86 -13.49
N ASN A 491 -4.56 21.14 -13.74
CA ASN A 491 -3.20 21.69 -13.73
C ASN A 491 -2.71 21.93 -12.30
N SER A 492 -3.62 22.03 -11.31
CA SER A 492 -3.25 22.22 -9.91
C SER A 492 -2.54 21.00 -9.28
N LEU A 493 -2.72 19.80 -9.84
CA LEU A 493 -2.02 18.59 -9.39
C LEU A 493 -0.59 18.46 -9.92
N MET A 494 -0.26 19.21 -10.96
CA MET A 494 1.06 19.17 -11.59
C MET A 494 1.98 20.32 -11.13
N ARG A 495 1.43 21.26 -10.39
CA ARG A 495 2.17 22.32 -9.72
C ARG A 495 2.53 21.92 -8.29
#